data_5566e83bff30ad22946bafc36a46eced
#
_entry.id   5566e83bff30ad22946bafc36a46eced
#
_cell.length_a   1.000
_cell.length_b   1.000
_cell.length_c   1.000
_cell.angle_alpha   90.00
_cell.angle_beta   90.00
_cell.angle_gamma   90.00
#
_symmetry.space_group_name_H-M   'P 1'
#
loop_
_entity.id
_entity.type
_entity.pdbx_description
1 polymer ?
#
loop_
_entity_poly.entity_id
_entity_poly.type
_entity_poly.pdbx_seq_one_letter_code
_entity_poly.pdbx_strand_id
1 'polypeptide(L)'
;GELPQYYVEDTHPAIIDKAIFDFVQEEMARRRELGALANKSLNTSCFTGKIKCPYCGQSYMHNKRTDRGDMEFWNCGSKKKKKKGTGCPVGGTINHKNMVKVCTEVLGLDEFDEAIFLEKVDHIDVPERYTLEFHMADGNVVTKDCLNTGHRDCWTPERRAEVSMKRRKNGTNPIGASCFTGKIKCVSCGCNFRKATRNCKDGSKVSYWRC
;
A
#
# COMPACT_ATOMS: atom_id res chain seq x y z
N GLY A 1 -48.55 -11.08 23.11
CA GLY A 1 -48.21 -12.47 23.23
C GLY A 1 -47.39 -12.90 22.02
N GLU A 2 -46.19 -13.39 22.23
CA GLU A 2 -45.38 -13.96 21.17
C GLU A 2 -45.96 -15.32 20.81
N LEU A 3 -46.28 -15.51 19.53
CA LEU A 3 -46.71 -16.81 19.02
C LEU A 3 -45.48 -17.75 19.03
N PRO A 4 -45.65 -19.03 19.45
CA PRO A 4 -44.54 -19.98 19.41
C PRO A 4 -44.06 -20.15 17.97
N GLN A 5 -42.77 -20.04 17.78
CA GLN A 5 -42.13 -20.28 16.49
C GLN A 5 -42.01 -21.81 16.28
N TYR A 6 -42.57 -22.30 15.18
CA TYR A 6 -42.39 -23.69 14.76
C TYR A 6 -41.32 -23.73 13.68
N TYR A 7 -40.29 -24.52 13.90
CA TYR A 7 -39.30 -24.86 12.88
C TYR A 7 -39.76 -26.14 12.16
N VAL A 8 -40.01 -26.03 10.86
CA VAL A 8 -40.35 -27.17 10.01
C VAL A 8 -39.24 -27.35 8.99
N GLU A 9 -38.62 -28.52 9.01
CA GLU A 9 -37.60 -28.90 8.05
C GLU A 9 -38.20 -29.30 6.70
N ASP A 10 -37.42 -29.13 5.63
CA ASP A 10 -37.76 -29.60 4.27
C ASP A 10 -39.05 -29.06 3.65
N THR A 11 -39.48 -27.85 4.03
CA THR A 11 -40.67 -27.21 3.43
C THR A 11 -40.49 -26.77 1.98
N HIS A 12 -39.27 -26.61 1.52
CA HIS A 12 -38.91 -26.26 0.15
C HIS A 12 -37.46 -26.73 -0.19
N PRO A 13 -37.14 -26.92 -1.49
CA PRO A 13 -35.77 -27.20 -1.88
C PRO A 13 -34.80 -26.13 -1.38
N ALA A 14 -33.62 -26.53 -0.94
CA ALA A 14 -32.59 -25.61 -0.47
C ALA A 14 -32.19 -24.64 -1.59
N ILE A 15 -32.23 -23.32 -1.30
CA ILE A 15 -31.83 -22.25 -2.25
C ILE A 15 -30.32 -22.22 -2.40
N ILE A 16 -29.59 -22.60 -1.35
CA ILE A 16 -28.13 -22.65 -1.32
C ILE A 16 -27.73 -24.05 -0.84
N ASP A 17 -26.72 -24.62 -1.47
CA ASP A 17 -26.13 -25.86 -1.04
C ASP A 17 -25.64 -25.78 0.42
N LYS A 18 -25.90 -26.84 1.19
CA LYS A 18 -25.56 -26.86 2.62
C LYS A 18 -24.06 -26.64 2.86
N ALA A 19 -23.21 -27.21 2.02
CA ALA A 19 -21.76 -27.04 2.15
C ALA A 19 -21.34 -25.58 1.97
N ILE A 20 -21.95 -24.87 1.04
CA ILE A 20 -21.74 -23.44 0.81
C ILE A 20 -22.23 -22.62 2.01
N PHE A 21 -23.41 -22.98 2.54
CA PHE A 21 -23.95 -22.30 3.72
C PHE A 21 -23.04 -22.46 4.94
N ASP A 22 -22.60 -23.69 5.22
CA ASP A 22 -21.73 -24.00 6.35
C ASP A 22 -20.38 -23.25 6.23
N PHE A 23 -19.77 -23.26 5.04
CA PHE A 23 -18.56 -22.47 4.75
C PHE A 23 -18.76 -20.97 5.02
N VAL A 24 -19.87 -20.40 4.61
CA VAL A 24 -20.17 -18.98 4.86
C VAL A 24 -20.36 -18.72 6.36
N GLN A 25 -20.99 -19.64 7.11
CA GLN A 25 -21.14 -19.49 8.56
C GLN A 25 -19.79 -19.53 9.30
N GLU A 26 -18.89 -20.44 8.90
CA GLU A 26 -17.54 -20.52 9.45
C GLU A 26 -16.75 -19.23 9.16
N GLU A 27 -16.81 -18.72 7.93
CA GLU A 27 -16.14 -17.47 7.56
C GLU A 27 -16.75 -16.26 8.30
N MET A 28 -18.06 -16.24 8.53
CA MET A 28 -18.70 -15.22 9.34
C MET A 28 -18.26 -15.29 10.80
N ALA A 29 -18.13 -16.49 11.38
CA ALA A 29 -17.62 -16.69 12.73
C ALA A 29 -16.17 -16.20 12.84
N ARG A 30 -15.30 -16.60 11.92
CA ARG A 30 -13.91 -16.14 11.84
C ARG A 30 -13.82 -14.60 11.76
N ARG A 31 -14.68 -13.96 10.97
CA ARG A 31 -14.72 -12.50 10.86
C ARG A 31 -15.20 -11.82 12.13
N ARG A 32 -16.11 -12.43 12.89
CA ARG A 32 -16.55 -11.90 14.21
C ARG A 32 -15.41 -11.90 15.21
N GLU A 33 -14.60 -12.95 15.23
CA GLU A 33 -13.41 -13.04 16.09
C GLU A 33 -12.38 -11.95 15.76
N LEU A 34 -12.22 -11.60 14.48
CA LEU A 34 -11.36 -10.50 14.02
C LEU A 34 -11.91 -9.09 14.39
N GLY A 35 -13.15 -9.01 14.88
CA GLY A 35 -13.80 -7.80 15.40
C GLY A 35 -14.24 -6.81 14.30
N ALA A 36 -14.49 -5.57 14.71
CA ALA A 36 -15.10 -4.52 13.86
C ALA A 36 -14.31 -4.19 12.57
N LEU A 37 -13.04 -4.57 12.49
CA LEU A 37 -12.18 -4.34 11.33
C LEU A 37 -12.46 -5.31 10.18
N ALA A 38 -12.93 -6.53 10.48
CA ALA A 38 -13.21 -7.55 9.47
C ALA A 38 -14.35 -7.17 8.51
N ASN A 39 -15.30 -6.37 8.97
CA ASN A 39 -16.46 -5.95 8.17
C ASN A 39 -16.22 -4.70 7.30
N LYS A 40 -15.08 -4.03 7.45
CA LYS A 40 -14.78 -2.77 6.74
C LYS A 40 -13.90 -2.90 5.50
N SER A 41 -13.29 -4.06 5.28
CA SER A 41 -12.36 -4.24 4.16
C SER A 41 -12.47 -5.65 3.59
N LEU A 42 -12.68 -5.75 2.29
CA LEU A 42 -12.57 -7.01 1.53
C LEU A 42 -11.11 -7.50 1.42
N ASN A 43 -10.14 -6.67 1.83
CA ASN A 43 -8.72 -6.95 1.78
C ASN A 43 -8.19 -7.35 3.16
N THR A 44 -8.73 -8.41 3.74
CA THR A 44 -8.20 -9.00 4.97
C THR A 44 -7.02 -9.93 4.64
N SER A 45 -6.00 -9.92 5.47
CA SER A 45 -4.86 -10.86 5.43
C SER A 45 -4.41 -11.16 6.86
N CYS A 46 -3.50 -12.10 7.05
CA CYS A 46 -2.92 -12.43 8.36
C CYS A 46 -2.31 -11.23 9.09
N PHE A 47 -1.90 -10.18 8.35
CA PHE A 47 -1.34 -8.94 8.91
C PHE A 47 -2.41 -7.94 9.39
N THR A 48 -3.69 -8.16 9.05
CA THR A 48 -4.77 -7.22 9.38
C THR A 48 -4.95 -7.11 10.89
N GLY A 49 -4.80 -5.89 11.42
CA GLY A 49 -4.89 -5.63 12.87
C GLY A 49 -3.58 -5.88 13.64
N LYS A 50 -2.64 -6.65 13.08
CA LYS A 50 -1.36 -6.96 13.74
C LYS A 50 -0.29 -5.88 13.57
N ILE A 51 -0.37 -5.05 12.52
CA ILE A 51 0.62 -3.97 12.29
C ILE A 51 0.12 -2.69 12.94
N LYS A 52 0.88 -2.16 13.89
CA LYS A 52 0.53 -0.98 14.68
C LYS A 52 1.56 0.13 14.51
N CYS A 53 1.12 1.36 14.68
CA CYS A 53 1.99 2.52 14.74
C CYS A 53 2.10 2.97 16.20
N PRO A 54 3.24 2.79 16.88
CA PRO A 54 3.39 3.18 18.29
C PRO A 54 3.28 4.69 18.47
N TYR A 55 3.57 5.50 17.45
CA TYR A 55 3.47 6.95 17.51
C TYR A 55 2.02 7.47 17.61
N CYS A 56 1.07 6.91 16.85
CA CYS A 56 -0.32 7.39 16.80
C CYS A 56 -1.35 6.36 17.26
N GLY A 57 -0.92 5.17 17.68
CA GLY A 57 -1.77 4.07 18.15
C GLY A 57 -2.68 3.44 17.09
N GLN A 58 -2.59 3.88 15.83
CA GLN A 58 -3.46 3.38 14.77
C GLN A 58 -2.86 2.16 14.07
N SER A 59 -3.72 1.21 13.74
CA SER A 59 -3.31 0.07 12.90
C SER A 59 -3.03 0.50 11.47
N TYR A 60 -2.13 -0.23 10.82
CA TYR A 60 -1.88 -0.11 9.39
C TYR A 60 -3.02 -0.74 8.60
N MET A 61 -3.40 -0.09 7.51
CA MET A 61 -4.48 -0.51 6.63
C MET A 61 -3.91 -1.09 5.34
N HIS A 62 -4.43 -2.24 4.93
CA HIS A 62 -4.12 -2.85 3.63
C HIS A 62 -4.75 -2.05 2.49
N ASN A 63 -3.99 -1.77 1.47
CA ASN A 63 -4.43 -1.08 0.27
C ASN A 63 -3.92 -1.83 -0.95
N LYS A 64 -4.81 -1.99 -1.91
CA LYS A 64 -4.50 -2.57 -3.23
C LYS A 64 -4.64 -1.51 -4.30
N ARG A 65 -3.73 -1.48 -5.24
CA ARG A 65 -3.68 -0.52 -6.33
C ARG A 65 -3.50 -1.26 -7.64
N THR A 66 -4.42 -1.05 -8.57
CA THR A 66 -4.45 -1.75 -9.87
C THR A 66 -4.09 -0.84 -11.06
N ASP A 67 -4.08 0.49 -10.85
CA ASP A 67 -3.87 1.49 -11.91
C ASP A 67 -2.46 1.46 -12.55
N ARG A 68 -1.47 0.90 -11.87
CA ARG A 68 -0.06 0.81 -12.34
C ARG A 68 0.56 -0.57 -12.14
N GLY A 69 -0.25 -1.61 -12.21
CA GLY A 69 0.09 -2.98 -11.84
C GLY A 69 -0.43 -3.31 -10.44
N ASP A 70 -0.63 -4.60 -10.19
CA ASP A 70 -1.12 -5.07 -8.89
C ASP A 70 -0.07 -4.81 -7.81
N MET A 71 -0.27 -3.72 -7.09
CA MET A 71 0.58 -3.33 -5.96
C MET A 71 -0.22 -3.36 -4.67
N GLU A 72 0.25 -4.14 -3.73
CA GLU A 72 -0.31 -4.21 -2.38
C GLU A 72 0.64 -3.53 -1.40
N PHE A 73 0.08 -2.73 -0.51
CA PHE A 73 0.87 -1.97 0.46
C PHE A 73 0.08 -1.64 1.72
N TRP A 74 0.80 -1.39 2.79
CA TRP A 74 0.28 -1.03 4.09
C TRP A 74 0.57 0.43 4.40
N ASN A 75 -0.44 1.15 4.91
CA ASN A 75 -0.31 2.53 5.35
C ASN A 75 -0.90 2.70 6.74
N CYS A 76 -0.26 3.52 7.56
CA CYS A 76 -0.80 3.94 8.83
C CYS A 76 -2.20 4.54 8.67
N GLY A 77 -3.16 4.13 9.50
CA GLY A 77 -4.56 4.58 9.45
C GLY A 77 -4.74 6.09 9.57
N SER A 78 -3.85 6.77 10.30
CA SER A 78 -3.84 8.23 10.42
C SER A 78 -3.46 8.96 9.13
N LYS A 79 -2.79 8.29 8.18
CA LYS A 79 -2.37 8.92 6.92
C LYS A 79 -3.55 9.35 6.04
N LYS A 80 -4.70 8.69 6.16
CA LYS A 80 -5.93 9.02 5.41
C LYS A 80 -6.70 10.23 5.94
N LYS A 81 -6.41 10.70 7.15
CA LYS A 81 -7.06 11.87 7.74
C LYS A 81 -6.46 13.14 7.11
N LYS A 82 -7.09 13.61 6.03
CA LYS A 82 -6.61 14.65 5.11
C LYS A 82 -6.65 16.09 5.64
N LYS A 83 -6.76 16.35 6.91
CA LYS A 83 -6.52 17.72 7.39
C LYS A 83 -5.02 17.97 7.35
N LYS A 84 -4.60 18.96 6.56
CA LYS A 84 -3.21 19.43 6.46
C LYS A 84 -2.60 19.57 7.86
N GLY A 85 -1.55 18.82 8.19
CA GLY A 85 -0.87 18.91 9.47
C GLY A 85 -1.26 17.87 10.54
N THR A 86 -2.25 17.01 10.33
CA THR A 86 -2.72 16.02 11.33
C THR A 86 -2.33 14.57 10.99
N GLY A 87 -1.54 14.34 9.95
CA GLY A 87 -1.07 13.01 9.59
C GLY A 87 0.06 12.52 10.50
N CYS A 88 0.15 11.21 10.72
CA CYS A 88 1.25 10.61 11.44
C CYS A 88 2.59 10.90 10.72
N PRO A 89 3.58 11.53 11.37
CA PRO A 89 4.87 11.87 10.74
C PRO A 89 5.70 10.63 10.40
N VAL A 90 5.54 9.56 11.18
CA VAL A 90 6.26 8.29 11.00
C VAL A 90 5.61 7.42 9.92
N GLY A 91 4.32 7.59 9.64
CA GLY A 91 3.49 6.76 8.78
C GLY A 91 4.06 6.52 7.38
N GLY A 92 5.01 5.61 7.26
CA GLY A 92 5.55 5.11 5.99
C GLY A 92 4.54 4.24 5.22
N THR A 93 4.83 4.01 3.95
CA THR A 93 4.17 2.99 3.15
C THR A 93 5.05 1.76 3.14
N ILE A 94 4.52 0.61 3.54
CA ILE A 94 5.22 -0.67 3.56
C ILE A 94 4.68 -1.50 2.39
N ASN A 95 5.56 -1.98 1.52
CA ASN A 95 5.17 -2.85 0.42
C ASN A 95 4.85 -4.24 0.96
N HIS A 96 3.72 -4.83 0.54
CA HIS A 96 3.28 -6.15 1.02
C HIS A 96 4.31 -7.25 0.74
N LYS A 97 4.89 -7.29 -0.46
CA LYS A 97 5.91 -8.29 -0.81
C LYS A 97 7.16 -8.18 0.07
N ASN A 98 7.58 -6.97 0.39
CA ASN A 98 8.72 -6.75 1.28
C ASN A 98 8.39 -7.14 2.73
N MET A 99 7.15 -6.87 3.17
CA MET A 99 6.65 -7.31 4.48
C MET A 99 6.72 -8.84 4.59
N VAL A 100 6.14 -9.55 3.63
CA VAL A 100 6.18 -11.01 3.56
C VAL A 100 7.60 -11.54 3.61
N LYS A 101 8.51 -10.97 2.81
CA LYS A 101 9.92 -11.37 2.78
C LYS A 101 10.60 -11.21 4.15
N VAL A 102 10.41 -10.05 4.79
CA VAL A 102 10.99 -9.80 6.12
C VAL A 102 10.39 -10.75 7.17
N CYS A 103 9.08 -11.05 7.10
CA CYS A 103 8.45 -12.04 7.98
C CYS A 103 9.06 -13.43 7.78
N THR A 104 9.27 -13.86 6.54
CA THR A 104 9.92 -15.14 6.22
C THR A 104 11.33 -15.22 6.83
N GLU A 105 12.11 -14.16 6.71
CA GLU A 105 13.46 -14.06 7.30
C GLU A 105 13.43 -14.10 8.84
N VAL A 106 12.50 -13.38 9.48
CA VAL A 106 12.37 -13.35 10.95
C VAL A 106 11.95 -14.71 11.49
N LEU A 107 11.04 -15.39 10.79
CA LEU A 107 10.54 -16.71 11.19
C LEU A 107 11.51 -17.85 10.83
N GLY A 108 12.56 -17.59 10.04
CA GLY A 108 13.52 -18.60 9.58
C GLY A 108 12.90 -19.62 8.64
N LEU A 109 11.95 -19.23 7.81
CA LEU A 109 11.24 -20.08 6.86
C LEU A 109 11.81 -19.91 5.45
N ASP A 110 11.67 -20.91 4.60
CA ASP A 110 11.99 -20.81 3.17
C ASP A 110 10.88 -20.10 2.40
N GLU A 111 9.62 -20.38 2.76
CA GLU A 111 8.42 -19.73 2.21
C GLU A 111 7.54 -19.22 3.36
N PHE A 112 6.76 -18.16 3.07
CA PHE A 112 5.88 -17.57 4.04
C PHE A 112 4.67 -18.46 4.32
N ASP A 113 4.46 -18.78 5.60
CA ASP A 113 3.31 -19.53 6.09
C ASP A 113 2.48 -18.64 7.04
N GLU A 114 1.21 -18.44 6.68
CA GLU A 114 0.29 -17.60 7.46
C GLU A 114 -0.03 -18.20 8.83
N ALA A 115 -0.15 -19.53 8.94
CA ALA A 115 -0.49 -20.19 10.20
C ALA A 115 0.67 -20.06 11.19
N ILE A 116 1.90 -20.28 10.76
CA ILE A 116 3.10 -20.10 11.58
C ILE A 116 3.26 -18.62 11.98
N PHE A 117 2.98 -17.70 11.07
CA PHE A 117 3.01 -16.28 11.39
C PHE A 117 1.99 -15.90 12.46
N LEU A 118 0.76 -16.39 12.36
CA LEU A 118 -0.30 -16.11 13.33
C LEU A 118 -0.03 -16.70 14.71
N GLU A 119 0.63 -17.87 14.75
CA GLU A 119 1.02 -18.53 15.98
C GLU A 119 2.19 -17.84 16.68
N LYS A 120 3.25 -17.51 15.92
CA LYS A 120 4.52 -17.02 16.50
C LYS A 120 4.59 -15.51 16.69
N VAL A 121 3.84 -14.73 15.91
CA VAL A 121 3.89 -13.26 15.97
C VAL A 121 2.62 -12.71 16.61
N ASP A 122 2.78 -12.03 17.74
CA ASP A 122 1.66 -11.32 18.38
C ASP A 122 1.29 -10.07 17.60
N HIS A 123 2.22 -9.13 17.45
CA HIS A 123 2.01 -7.93 16.65
C HIS A 123 3.34 -7.38 16.10
N ILE A 124 3.23 -6.44 15.18
CA ILE A 124 4.36 -5.75 14.57
C ILE A 124 4.20 -4.26 14.81
N ASP A 125 5.16 -3.63 15.45
CA ASP A 125 5.22 -2.20 15.61
C ASP A 125 6.09 -1.57 14.51
N VAL A 126 5.73 -0.34 14.10
CA VAL A 126 6.48 0.45 13.13
C VAL A 126 6.94 1.73 13.80
N PRO A 127 8.05 1.69 14.57
CA PRO A 127 8.54 2.84 15.33
C PRO A 127 9.06 3.94 14.41
N GLU A 128 9.71 3.56 13.33
CA GLU A 128 10.26 4.47 12.35
C GLU A 128 9.90 4.06 10.93
N ARG A 129 10.14 4.95 10.00
CA ARG A 129 9.90 4.69 8.59
C ARG A 129 10.82 3.56 8.10
N TYR A 130 10.20 2.45 7.67
CA TYR A 130 10.87 1.24 7.18
C TYR A 130 11.52 0.34 8.24
N THR A 131 11.35 0.60 9.52
CA THR A 131 11.79 -0.27 10.61
C THR A 131 10.57 -1.01 11.18
N LEU A 132 10.68 -2.32 11.33
CA LEU A 132 9.66 -3.20 11.88
C LEU A 132 10.17 -3.85 13.15
N GLU A 133 9.40 -3.77 14.22
CA GLU A 133 9.64 -4.50 15.46
C GLU A 133 8.58 -5.59 15.59
N PHE A 134 9.05 -6.82 15.51
CA PHE A 134 8.22 -8.02 15.66
C PHE A 134 8.15 -8.41 17.12
N HIS A 135 6.98 -8.32 17.72
CA HIS A 135 6.70 -8.84 19.05
C HIS A 135 6.24 -10.28 18.90
N MET A 136 7.09 -11.19 19.33
CA MET A 136 6.82 -12.62 19.23
C MET A 136 5.94 -13.09 20.39
N ALA A 137 5.19 -14.15 20.17
CA ALA A 137 4.33 -14.76 21.20
C ALA A 137 5.10 -15.28 22.43
N ASP A 138 6.39 -15.58 22.27
CA ASP A 138 7.29 -15.98 23.36
C ASP A 138 7.86 -14.79 24.18
N GLY A 139 7.47 -13.55 23.82
CA GLY A 139 7.92 -12.31 24.46
C GLY A 139 9.22 -11.73 23.89
N ASN A 140 9.85 -12.39 22.92
CA ASN A 140 11.01 -11.86 22.24
C ASN A 140 10.62 -10.71 21.30
N VAL A 141 11.52 -9.74 21.11
CA VAL A 141 11.36 -8.64 20.16
C VAL A 141 12.49 -8.68 19.14
N VAL A 142 12.13 -8.72 17.87
CA VAL A 142 13.08 -8.76 16.75
C VAL A 142 12.88 -7.52 15.88
N THR A 143 13.93 -6.71 15.74
CA THR A 143 13.90 -5.52 14.87
C THR A 143 14.51 -5.83 13.52
N LYS A 144 13.82 -5.44 12.44
CA LYS A 144 14.27 -5.60 11.05
C LYS A 144 13.90 -4.39 10.20
N ASP A 145 14.77 -4.08 9.24
CA ASP A 145 14.49 -3.05 8.25
C ASP A 145 13.70 -3.63 7.07
N CYS A 146 12.58 -2.98 6.77
CA CYS A 146 11.74 -3.28 5.62
C CYS A 146 11.90 -2.18 4.56
N LEU A 147 13.04 -2.14 3.89
CA LEU A 147 13.34 -1.13 2.88
C LEU A 147 12.36 -1.24 1.71
N ASN A 148 11.75 -0.13 1.35
CA ASN A 148 10.88 -0.08 0.17
C ASN A 148 11.72 0.07 -1.10
N THR A 149 12.32 -1.04 -1.54
CA THR A 149 13.20 -1.11 -2.72
C THR A 149 12.39 -1.09 -4.02
N GLY A 150 11.10 -1.32 -3.96
CA GLY A 150 10.24 -1.55 -5.13
C GLY A 150 10.33 -0.50 -6.24
N HIS A 151 10.62 0.77 -5.93
CA HIS A 151 10.85 1.79 -6.96
C HIS A 151 12.29 1.78 -7.49
N ARG A 152 13.27 1.40 -6.68
CA ARG A 152 14.68 1.26 -7.11
C ARG A 152 14.86 0.00 -7.95
N ASP A 153 14.29 -1.13 -7.52
CA ASP A 153 14.45 -2.44 -8.15
C ASP A 153 13.74 -2.52 -9.51
N CYS A 154 12.59 -1.85 -9.66
CA CYS A 154 11.93 -1.79 -10.97
C CYS A 154 12.50 -0.70 -11.90
N TRP A 155 13.39 0.16 -11.43
CA TRP A 155 14.03 1.21 -12.24
C TRP A 155 15.48 0.84 -12.60
N THR A 156 15.68 -0.38 -13.11
CA THR A 156 16.97 -0.90 -13.56
C THR A 156 17.51 -0.09 -14.74
N PRO A 157 18.83 -0.12 -15.01
CA PRO A 157 19.42 0.54 -16.18
C PRO A 157 18.76 0.11 -17.50
N GLU A 158 18.43 -1.19 -17.64
CA GLU A 158 17.79 -1.77 -18.82
C GLU A 158 16.39 -1.18 -19.01
N ARG A 159 15.59 -1.11 -17.93
CA ARG A 159 14.24 -0.53 -17.98
C ARG A 159 14.26 0.97 -18.25
N ARG A 160 15.28 1.70 -17.76
CA ARG A 160 15.49 3.11 -18.13
C ARG A 160 15.76 3.27 -19.62
N ALA A 161 16.61 2.41 -20.19
CA ALA A 161 16.93 2.41 -21.60
C ALA A 161 15.69 2.08 -22.46
N GLU A 162 14.90 1.06 -22.06
CA GLU A 162 13.66 0.68 -22.73
C GLU A 162 12.63 1.81 -22.73
N VAL A 163 12.37 2.43 -21.57
CA VAL A 163 11.45 3.57 -21.46
C VAL A 163 11.94 4.76 -22.27
N SER A 164 13.26 5.01 -22.29
CA SER A 164 13.87 6.06 -23.10
C SER A 164 13.68 5.80 -24.60
N MET A 165 13.88 4.55 -25.03
CA MET A 165 13.64 4.16 -26.43
C MET A 165 12.17 4.25 -26.83
N LYS A 166 11.24 3.81 -25.96
CA LYS A 166 9.79 3.96 -26.21
C LYS A 166 9.39 5.43 -26.34
N ARG A 167 9.94 6.31 -25.49
CA ARG A 167 9.71 7.76 -25.58
C ARG A 167 10.24 8.35 -26.87
N ARG A 168 11.39 7.90 -27.36
CA ARG A 168 11.96 8.35 -28.65
C ARG A 168 11.12 7.85 -29.83
N LYS A 169 10.68 6.57 -29.82
CA LYS A 169 9.83 6.00 -30.87
C LYS A 169 8.45 6.66 -30.96
N ASN A 170 7.85 6.99 -29.84
CA ASN A 170 6.51 7.60 -29.79
C ASN A 170 6.50 9.09 -30.09
N GLY A 171 7.64 9.68 -30.47
CA GLY A 171 7.73 11.11 -30.83
C GLY A 171 7.21 12.07 -29.75
N THR A 172 7.03 11.58 -28.51
CA THR A 172 6.66 12.44 -27.38
C THR A 172 7.87 13.26 -26.98
N ASN A 173 8.14 14.29 -27.76
CA ASN A 173 8.87 15.43 -27.22
C ASN A 173 8.10 15.87 -25.95
N PRO A 174 8.78 16.07 -24.81
CA PRO A 174 8.10 16.59 -23.64
C PRO A 174 7.29 17.82 -24.06
N ILE A 175 6.01 17.87 -23.70
CA ILE A 175 5.11 18.98 -24.02
C ILE A 175 5.86 20.26 -23.67
N GLY A 176 6.13 21.12 -24.64
CA GLY A 176 6.93 22.33 -24.45
C GLY A 176 8.43 22.20 -24.78
N ALA A 177 8.91 21.06 -25.28
CA ALA A 177 10.28 20.99 -25.79
C ALA A 177 10.45 21.94 -26.97
N SER A 178 11.41 22.84 -26.88
CA SER A 178 11.82 23.74 -27.95
C SER A 178 13.27 23.43 -28.34
N CYS A 179 13.72 23.95 -29.49
CA CYS A 179 15.11 23.81 -29.94
C CYS A 179 16.13 24.31 -28.91
N PHE A 180 15.71 25.14 -27.95
CA PHE A 180 16.53 25.67 -26.88
C PHE A 180 16.56 24.81 -25.63
N THR A 181 15.71 23.76 -25.53
CA THR A 181 15.63 22.91 -24.34
C THR A 181 16.96 22.20 -24.09
N GLY A 182 17.53 22.43 -22.92
CA GLY A 182 18.84 21.88 -22.52
C GLY A 182 20.06 22.63 -23.09
N LYS A 183 19.87 23.64 -23.94
CA LYS A 183 20.96 24.40 -24.56
C LYS A 183 21.24 25.74 -23.84
N ILE A 184 20.27 26.27 -23.10
CA ILE A 184 20.42 27.52 -22.35
C ILE A 184 20.81 27.18 -20.91
N LYS A 185 22.00 27.61 -20.50
CA LYS A 185 22.51 27.44 -19.14
C LYS A 185 22.59 28.77 -18.41
N CYS A 186 22.29 28.75 -17.12
CA CYS A 186 22.46 29.90 -16.26
C CYS A 186 23.96 30.08 -15.92
N VAL A 187 24.51 31.25 -16.20
CA VAL A 187 25.92 31.53 -15.91
C VAL A 187 26.20 31.53 -14.40
N SER A 188 25.23 31.97 -13.59
CA SER A 188 25.41 32.08 -12.14
C SER A 188 25.32 30.75 -11.40
N CYS A 189 24.46 29.82 -11.81
CA CYS A 189 24.23 28.56 -11.07
C CYS A 189 24.48 27.29 -11.90
N GLY A 190 24.82 27.38 -13.19
CA GLY A 190 25.06 26.26 -14.10
C GLY A 190 23.84 25.45 -14.50
N CYS A 191 22.68 25.74 -13.93
CA CYS A 191 21.44 24.99 -14.24
C CYS A 191 20.89 25.32 -15.62
N ASN A 192 20.21 24.36 -16.24
CA ASN A 192 19.52 24.59 -17.49
C ASN A 192 18.23 25.41 -17.28
N PHE A 193 18.01 26.38 -18.15
CA PHE A 193 16.74 27.09 -18.22
C PHE A 193 15.62 26.14 -18.64
N ARG A 194 14.44 26.32 -18.04
CA ARG A 194 13.23 25.58 -18.33
C ARG A 194 12.19 26.49 -18.94
N LYS A 195 11.55 26.05 -20.03
CA LYS A 195 10.44 26.78 -20.63
C LYS A 195 9.23 26.70 -19.68
N ALA A 196 8.66 27.83 -19.37
CA ALA A 196 7.44 27.98 -18.58
C ALA A 196 6.41 28.79 -19.39
N THR A 197 5.14 28.52 -19.14
CA THR A 197 4.04 29.25 -19.79
C THR A 197 3.20 29.89 -18.70
N ARG A 198 2.86 31.16 -18.90
CA ARG A 198 1.97 31.93 -18.02
C ARG A 198 0.73 32.31 -18.79
N ASN A 199 -0.45 32.15 -18.20
CA ASN A 199 -1.69 32.70 -18.73
C ASN A 199 -1.78 34.16 -18.29
N CYS A 200 -1.99 35.07 -19.24
CA CYS A 200 -2.23 36.48 -18.99
C CYS A 200 -3.71 36.73 -18.68
N LYS A 201 -4.03 37.88 -18.09
CA LYS A 201 -5.42 38.24 -17.72
C LYS A 201 -6.35 38.39 -18.93
N ASP A 202 -5.80 38.65 -20.10
CA ASP A 202 -6.49 38.77 -21.39
C ASP A 202 -6.75 37.39 -22.08
N GLY A 203 -6.43 36.29 -21.40
CA GLY A 203 -6.56 34.93 -21.94
C GLY A 203 -5.40 34.49 -22.84
N SER A 204 -4.45 35.37 -23.16
CA SER A 204 -3.26 35.01 -23.94
C SER A 204 -2.29 34.16 -23.13
N LYS A 205 -1.44 33.34 -23.82
CA LYS A 205 -0.40 32.51 -23.21
C LYS A 205 0.97 33.03 -23.61
N VAL A 206 1.75 33.45 -22.65
CA VAL A 206 3.15 33.85 -22.86
C VAL A 206 4.08 32.76 -22.39
N SER A 207 5.02 32.37 -23.27
CA SER A 207 6.07 31.40 -22.94
C SER A 207 7.36 32.15 -22.63
N TYR A 208 8.03 31.76 -21.57
CA TYR A 208 9.30 32.33 -21.14
C TYR A 208 10.23 31.26 -20.59
N TRP A 209 11.50 31.58 -20.47
CA TRP A 209 12.51 30.71 -19.91
C TRP A 209 12.89 31.19 -18.51
N ARG A 210 12.96 30.27 -17.57
CA ARG A 210 13.41 30.55 -16.20
C ARG A 210 14.51 29.56 -15.77
N CYS A 211 15.42 30.06 -15.01
CA CYS A 211 16.39 29.25 -14.30
C CYS A 211 15.75 28.34 -13.28
#